data_b5926f6895dddc194e61d80b05d18d52
#
_entry.id   b5926f6895dddc194e61d80b05d18d52
#
_cell.length_a   1.000
_cell.length_b   1.000
_cell.length_c   1.000
_cell.angle_alpha   90.00
_cell.angle_beta   90.00
_cell.angle_gamma   90.00
#
_symmetry.space_group_name_H-M   'P 1'
#
loop_
_entity.id
_entity.type
_entity.pdbx_description
1 polymer ?
#
loop_
_entity_poly.entity_id
_entity_poly.type
_entity_poly.pdbx_seq_one_letter_code
_entity_poly.pdbx_strand_id
1 'polypeptide(L)'
;MKQSLIDITPKMGVRTPVYPGDPPFVVRLTASVAAGDPADVSAVSFSAHCGAHVDAPAHLFPGTGDAASLPLERFVGPCLVIDLTELEPEAAPSELVRLQTIAAVKALMDGKALPSRVLIKTRRSQPPVWSSDFRALSPECVEAFLAEGVELVGVDVPSIDPADSEELLAPVSYTHLTLP
;
A
#
# COMPACT_ATOMS: atom_id res chain seq x y z
N MET A 1 -1.61 25.89 -15.71
CA MET A 1 -2.08 25.61 -14.34
C MET A 1 -0.86 25.37 -13.46
N LYS A 2 -0.76 25.97 -12.26
CA LYS A 2 0.30 25.65 -11.29
C LYS A 2 0.07 24.21 -10.83
N GLN A 3 1.03 23.32 -11.03
CA GLN A 3 1.01 22.01 -10.37
C GLN A 3 1.14 22.22 -8.85
N SER A 4 0.21 21.67 -8.08
CA SER A 4 0.32 21.63 -6.62
C SER A 4 0.80 20.23 -6.21
N LEU A 5 1.77 20.17 -5.31
CA LEU A 5 2.17 18.95 -4.65
C LEU A 5 1.33 18.79 -3.38
N ILE A 6 0.74 17.62 -3.19
CA ILE A 6 -0.04 17.28 -2.01
C ILE A 6 0.59 16.04 -1.40
N ASP A 7 1.05 16.15 -0.15
CA ASP A 7 1.54 15.00 0.60
C ASP A 7 0.34 14.23 1.16
N ILE A 8 0.17 13.00 0.68
CA ILE A 8 -0.88 12.08 1.14
C ILE A 8 -0.32 10.97 2.04
N THR A 9 0.98 11.03 2.36
CA THR A 9 1.65 10.02 3.20
C THR A 9 1.24 10.18 4.67
N PRO A 10 0.71 9.15 5.35
CA PRO A 10 0.47 9.20 6.78
C PRO A 10 1.77 9.46 7.55
N LYS A 11 1.70 10.28 8.60
CA LYS A 11 2.86 10.51 9.47
C LYS A 11 3.31 9.21 10.12
N MET A 12 4.55 8.84 9.92
CA MET A 12 5.19 7.71 10.59
C MET A 12 5.75 8.14 11.96
N GLY A 13 5.55 7.34 12.98
CA GLY A 13 6.00 7.62 14.35
C GLY A 13 5.57 6.55 15.34
N VAL A 14 5.78 6.80 16.63
CA VAL A 14 5.54 5.85 17.73
C VAL A 14 4.08 5.37 17.86
N ARG A 15 3.15 6.02 17.19
CA ARG A 15 1.74 5.64 17.16
C ARG A 15 1.31 5.02 15.83
N THR A 16 2.23 4.81 14.91
CA THR A 16 1.92 4.15 13.63
C THR A 16 1.55 2.70 13.92
N PRO A 17 0.36 2.26 13.51
CA PRO A 17 -0.02 0.86 13.65
C PRO A 17 0.94 -0.05 12.88
N VAL A 18 1.31 -1.17 13.50
CA VAL A 18 2.11 -2.23 12.88
C VAL A 18 1.39 -3.55 13.01
N TYR A 19 1.73 -4.51 12.15
CA TYR A 19 1.20 -5.86 12.24
C TYR A 19 1.53 -6.48 13.63
N PRO A 20 0.61 -7.24 14.26
CA PRO A 20 0.86 -7.89 15.54
C PRO A 20 2.09 -8.80 15.49
N GLY A 21 3.09 -8.50 16.34
CA GLY A 21 4.37 -9.21 16.36
C GLY A 21 5.52 -8.49 15.64
N ASP A 22 5.22 -7.54 14.78
CA ASP A 22 6.24 -6.72 14.12
C ASP A 22 6.90 -5.72 15.09
N PRO A 23 8.18 -5.37 14.85
CA PRO A 23 8.84 -4.32 15.59
C PRO A 23 8.10 -2.98 15.46
N PRO A 24 7.69 -2.34 16.57
CA PRO A 24 7.05 -1.04 16.52
C PRO A 24 8.04 0.06 16.11
N PHE A 25 7.50 1.22 15.70
CA PHE A 25 8.31 2.39 15.47
C PHE A 25 8.85 2.95 16.80
N VAL A 26 10.17 2.94 16.98
CA VAL A 26 10.86 3.42 18.17
C VAL A 26 11.89 4.47 17.79
N VAL A 27 11.88 5.60 18.49
CA VAL A 27 12.92 6.62 18.43
C VAL A 27 13.64 6.67 19.76
N ARG A 28 14.95 6.62 19.72
CA ARG A 28 15.82 6.80 20.89
C ARG A 28 16.83 7.89 20.64
N LEU A 29 16.82 8.92 21.46
CA LEU A 29 17.84 9.96 21.45
C LEU A 29 19.17 9.35 21.93
N THR A 30 20.22 9.45 21.13
CA THR A 30 21.55 8.91 21.41
C THR A 30 22.55 10.00 21.79
N ALA A 31 22.28 11.27 21.39
CA ALA A 31 22.95 12.46 21.87
C ALA A 31 21.92 13.59 21.98
N SER A 32 22.10 14.52 22.90
CA SER A 32 21.15 15.63 23.15
C SER A 32 21.84 16.94 23.49
N VAL A 33 21.46 17.98 22.78
CA VAL A 33 21.89 19.36 23.08
C VAL A 33 21.48 19.75 24.52
N ALA A 34 20.32 19.32 24.97
CA ALA A 34 19.87 19.55 26.35
C ALA A 34 20.75 18.85 27.41
N ALA A 35 21.47 17.80 27.04
CA ALA A 35 22.43 17.08 27.87
C ALA A 35 23.89 17.62 27.72
N GLY A 36 24.11 18.61 26.84
CA GLY A 36 25.43 19.20 26.60
C GLY A 36 26.15 18.68 25.36
N ASP A 37 25.51 17.82 24.56
CA ASP A 37 26.08 17.35 23.31
C ASP A 37 26.04 18.44 22.21
N PRO A 38 26.88 18.37 21.18
CA PRO A 38 26.93 19.38 20.11
C PRO A 38 25.65 19.38 19.23
N ALA A 39 24.91 18.26 19.17
CA ALA A 39 23.70 18.10 18.36
C ALA A 39 22.81 17.01 18.94
N ASP A 40 21.50 17.09 18.62
CA ASP A 40 20.57 15.98 18.87
C ASP A 40 20.79 14.91 17.80
N VAL A 41 20.98 13.65 18.24
CA VAL A 41 21.11 12.49 17.36
C VAL A 41 20.13 11.42 17.81
N SER A 42 19.36 10.90 16.87
CA SER A 42 18.38 9.85 17.15
C SER A 42 18.68 8.57 16.39
N ALA A 43 18.52 7.43 17.07
CA ALA A 43 18.39 6.11 16.44
C ALA A 43 16.92 5.81 16.23
N VAL A 44 16.58 5.21 15.07
CA VAL A 44 15.21 4.81 14.72
C VAL A 44 15.22 3.32 14.43
N SER A 45 14.20 2.60 14.95
CA SER A 45 13.97 1.18 14.70
C SER A 45 12.50 0.98 14.40
N PHE A 46 12.19 0.23 13.34
CA PHE A 46 10.81 -0.08 12.93
C PHE A 46 10.79 -1.27 11.95
N SER A 47 9.63 -1.91 11.78
CA SER A 47 9.41 -2.89 10.72
C SER A 47 9.50 -2.21 9.35
N ALA A 48 10.09 -2.88 8.35
CA ALA A 48 10.10 -2.39 6.97
C ALA A 48 8.69 -2.14 6.41
N HIS A 49 7.67 -2.80 6.98
CA HIS A 49 6.25 -2.64 6.63
C HIS A 49 5.53 -1.61 7.51
N CYS A 50 6.25 -0.79 8.28
CA CYS A 50 5.66 0.27 9.10
C CYS A 50 5.31 1.50 8.27
N GLY A 51 4.06 1.96 8.35
CA GLY A 51 3.59 3.15 7.64
C GLY A 51 3.39 2.91 6.13
N ALA A 52 3.42 3.98 5.33
CA ALA A 52 3.33 3.87 3.88
C ALA A 52 4.66 3.35 3.32
N HIS A 53 4.62 2.26 2.58
CA HIS A 53 5.80 1.59 2.03
C HIS A 53 5.45 0.90 0.70
N VAL A 54 6.43 0.32 0.06
CA VAL A 54 6.29 -0.57 -1.09
C VAL A 54 6.84 -1.93 -0.73
N ASP A 55 6.10 -2.98 -1.09
CA ASP A 55 6.60 -4.34 -0.99
C ASP A 55 7.45 -4.68 -2.21
N ALA A 56 8.59 -5.29 -1.97
CA ALA A 56 9.46 -5.81 -3.00
C ALA A 56 9.22 -7.32 -3.20
N PRO A 57 9.57 -7.88 -4.36
CA PRO A 57 9.47 -9.32 -4.60
C PRO A 57 10.13 -10.17 -3.51
N ALA A 58 11.28 -9.71 -2.97
CA ALA A 58 12.00 -10.40 -1.89
C ALA A 58 11.19 -10.57 -0.60
N HIS A 59 10.10 -9.80 -0.41
CA HIS A 59 9.19 -9.98 0.73
C HIS A 59 8.52 -11.37 0.72
N LEU A 60 8.21 -11.89 -0.45
CA LEU A 60 7.49 -13.17 -0.61
C LEU A 60 8.37 -14.27 -1.23
N PHE A 61 9.37 -13.90 -2.03
CA PHE A 61 10.17 -14.83 -2.83
C PHE A 61 11.66 -14.68 -2.51
N PRO A 62 12.23 -15.58 -1.70
CA PRO A 62 13.64 -15.55 -1.37
C PRO A 62 14.53 -15.55 -2.64
N GLY A 63 15.55 -14.69 -2.64
CA GLY A 63 16.50 -14.59 -3.75
C GLY A 63 16.05 -13.71 -4.92
N THR A 64 14.91 -13.05 -4.81
CA THR A 64 14.44 -12.05 -5.79
C THR A 64 14.89 -10.64 -5.41
N GLY A 65 14.52 -9.63 -6.22
CA GLY A 65 14.91 -8.23 -6.01
C GLY A 65 14.30 -7.59 -4.75
N ASP A 66 15.06 -6.76 -4.07
CA ASP A 66 14.61 -5.90 -2.98
C ASP A 66 14.01 -4.58 -3.50
N ALA A 67 13.54 -3.72 -2.61
CA ALA A 67 12.93 -2.44 -2.97
C ALA A 67 13.90 -1.50 -3.70
N ALA A 68 15.22 -1.59 -3.43
CA ALA A 68 16.24 -0.78 -4.09
C ALA A 68 16.47 -1.19 -5.55
N SER A 69 16.09 -2.40 -5.93
CA SER A 69 16.19 -2.91 -7.30
C SER A 69 15.01 -2.51 -8.19
N LEU A 70 13.93 -1.97 -7.63
CA LEU A 70 12.74 -1.60 -8.39
C LEU A 70 12.98 -0.30 -9.19
N PRO A 71 12.63 -0.25 -10.49
CA PRO A 71 12.75 0.95 -11.30
C PRO A 71 11.88 2.09 -10.77
N LEU A 72 12.45 3.29 -10.59
CA LEU A 72 11.73 4.45 -10.06
C LEU A 72 10.56 4.89 -10.95
N GLU A 73 10.65 4.63 -12.25
CA GLU A 73 9.63 4.93 -13.25
C GLU A 73 8.29 4.28 -12.93
N ARG A 74 8.29 3.17 -12.20
CA ARG A 74 7.07 2.50 -11.74
C ARG A 74 6.27 3.34 -10.75
N PHE A 75 6.96 4.20 -9.99
CA PHE A 75 6.35 4.98 -8.91
C PHE A 75 5.96 6.40 -9.33
N VAL A 76 6.30 6.83 -10.55
CA VAL A 76 6.05 8.20 -11.03
C VAL A 76 5.28 8.18 -12.33
N GLY A 77 4.16 8.91 -12.40
CA GLY A 77 3.39 9.08 -13.62
C GLY A 77 1.89 9.15 -13.38
N PRO A 78 1.07 9.08 -14.44
CA PRO A 78 -0.39 9.05 -14.32
C PRO A 78 -0.85 7.93 -13.41
N CYS A 79 -1.81 8.25 -12.55
CA CYS A 79 -2.38 7.31 -11.59
C CYS A 79 -3.90 7.48 -11.54
N LEU A 80 -4.63 6.38 -11.48
CA LEU A 80 -6.07 6.37 -11.21
C LEU A 80 -6.30 6.11 -9.72
N VAL A 81 -7.08 6.96 -9.07
CA VAL A 81 -7.58 6.69 -7.71
C VAL A 81 -9.00 6.14 -7.84
N ILE A 82 -9.21 4.92 -7.36
CA ILE A 82 -10.52 4.27 -7.26
C ILE A 82 -11.04 4.47 -5.85
N ASP A 83 -12.03 5.34 -5.68
CA ASP A 83 -12.65 5.59 -4.37
C ASP A 83 -13.83 4.65 -4.15
N LEU A 84 -13.60 3.53 -3.46
CA LEU A 84 -14.62 2.54 -3.15
C LEU A 84 -15.59 3.03 -2.07
N THR A 85 -15.24 4.07 -1.30
CA THR A 85 -16.17 4.66 -0.34
C THR A 85 -17.33 5.39 -1.02
N GLU A 86 -17.16 5.73 -2.30
CA GLU A 86 -18.18 6.36 -3.13
C GLU A 86 -18.81 5.36 -4.13
N LEU A 87 -18.04 4.42 -4.65
CA LEU A 87 -18.52 3.42 -5.63
C LEU A 87 -19.31 2.28 -4.97
N GLU A 88 -18.92 1.89 -3.77
CA GLU A 88 -19.47 0.76 -3.03
C GLU A 88 -19.73 1.16 -1.56
N PRO A 89 -20.57 2.19 -1.30
CA PRO A 89 -20.73 2.76 0.04
C PRO A 89 -21.35 1.79 1.05
N GLU A 90 -22.06 0.77 0.60
CA GLU A 90 -22.73 -0.24 1.42
C GLU A 90 -21.88 -1.51 1.65
N ALA A 91 -20.66 -1.58 1.07
CA ALA A 91 -19.79 -2.74 1.24
C ALA A 91 -19.31 -2.86 2.69
N ALA A 92 -19.32 -4.09 3.21
CA ALA A 92 -18.83 -4.36 4.56
C ALA A 92 -17.32 -4.08 4.68
N PRO A 93 -16.82 -3.68 5.87
CA PRO A 93 -15.41 -3.36 6.07
C PRO A 93 -14.43 -4.47 5.69
N SER A 94 -14.83 -5.74 5.81
CA SER A 94 -14.04 -6.94 5.45
C SER A 94 -14.41 -7.55 4.10
N GLU A 95 -15.32 -6.92 3.34
CA GLU A 95 -15.72 -7.43 2.03
C GLU A 95 -14.61 -7.26 1.00
N LEU A 96 -14.28 -8.33 0.28
CA LEU A 96 -13.24 -8.30 -0.76
C LEU A 96 -13.61 -7.34 -1.89
N VAL A 97 -12.62 -6.63 -2.38
CA VAL A 97 -12.69 -5.92 -3.67
C VAL A 97 -12.60 -6.96 -4.78
N ARG A 98 -13.61 -7.02 -5.61
CA ARG A 98 -13.80 -8.10 -6.59
C ARG A 98 -13.67 -7.61 -8.03
N LEU A 99 -13.62 -8.54 -8.96
CA LEU A 99 -13.56 -8.30 -10.40
C LEU A 99 -14.68 -7.36 -10.91
N GLN A 100 -15.88 -7.43 -10.32
CA GLN A 100 -17.00 -6.56 -10.69
C GLN A 100 -16.70 -5.07 -10.46
N THR A 101 -15.89 -4.76 -9.44
CA THR A 101 -15.42 -3.40 -9.16
C THR A 101 -14.61 -2.86 -10.34
N ILE A 102 -13.73 -3.66 -10.93
CA ILE A 102 -12.93 -3.24 -12.10
C ILE A 102 -13.82 -3.00 -13.30
N ALA A 103 -14.79 -3.88 -13.54
CA ALA A 103 -15.75 -3.69 -14.63
C ALA A 103 -16.56 -2.39 -14.48
N ALA A 104 -16.99 -2.05 -13.25
CA ALA A 104 -17.66 -0.79 -12.95
C ALA A 104 -16.75 0.42 -13.21
N VAL A 105 -15.49 0.37 -12.76
CA VAL A 105 -14.49 1.42 -13.00
C VAL A 105 -14.26 1.63 -14.49
N LYS A 106 -14.11 0.56 -15.27
CA LYS A 106 -13.94 0.63 -16.74
C LYS A 106 -15.14 1.25 -17.44
N ALA A 107 -16.36 0.92 -16.98
CA ALA A 107 -17.58 1.53 -17.52
C ALA A 107 -17.60 3.06 -17.28
N LEU A 108 -17.16 3.51 -16.08
CA LEU A 108 -17.04 4.95 -15.77
C LEU A 108 -15.93 5.65 -16.59
N MET A 109 -14.95 4.91 -17.08
CA MET A 109 -13.89 5.42 -17.94
C MET A 109 -14.21 5.38 -19.44
N ASP A 110 -15.46 5.11 -19.82
CA ASP A 110 -15.88 4.96 -21.22
C ASP A 110 -15.06 3.88 -21.97
N GLY A 111 -14.65 2.81 -21.30
CA GLY A 111 -13.87 1.71 -21.86
C GLY A 111 -12.40 2.06 -22.18
N LYS A 112 -11.89 3.20 -21.69
CA LYS A 112 -10.46 3.54 -21.82
C LYS A 112 -9.62 2.58 -21.01
N ALA A 113 -8.36 2.38 -21.44
CA ALA A 113 -7.39 1.59 -20.70
C ALA A 113 -7.09 2.22 -19.32
N LEU A 114 -6.86 1.39 -18.32
CA LEU A 114 -6.36 1.85 -17.03
C LEU A 114 -4.93 2.41 -17.20
N PRO A 115 -4.54 3.42 -16.42
CA PRO A 115 -3.13 3.80 -16.36
C PRO A 115 -2.33 2.68 -15.67
N SER A 116 -1.01 2.66 -15.87
CA SER A 116 -0.14 1.66 -15.25
C SER A 116 -0.06 1.73 -13.72
N ARG A 117 -0.69 2.71 -13.10
CA ARG A 117 -0.75 2.89 -11.63
C ARG A 117 -2.18 3.08 -11.18
N VAL A 118 -2.57 2.31 -10.15
CA VAL A 118 -3.89 2.37 -9.56
C VAL A 118 -3.75 2.46 -8.03
N LEU A 119 -4.44 3.39 -7.42
CA LEU A 119 -4.59 3.47 -5.96
C LEU A 119 -6.05 3.19 -5.60
N ILE A 120 -6.26 2.30 -4.64
CA ILE A 120 -7.58 1.87 -4.19
C ILE A 120 -7.80 2.43 -2.81
N LYS A 121 -8.77 3.33 -2.69
CA LYS A 121 -9.22 3.89 -1.42
C LYS A 121 -10.43 3.11 -0.93
N THR A 122 -10.28 2.41 0.19
CA THR A 122 -11.33 1.55 0.76
C THR A 122 -12.00 2.17 1.97
N ARG A 123 -11.43 3.22 2.56
CA ARG A 123 -11.90 3.81 3.82
C ARG A 123 -11.81 5.34 3.83
N ARG A 124 -12.63 5.97 4.67
CA ARG A 124 -12.66 7.43 4.83
C ARG A 124 -11.58 7.94 5.78
N SER A 125 -11.11 7.10 6.70
CA SER A 125 -10.05 7.44 7.66
C SER A 125 -9.27 6.20 8.07
N GLN A 126 -8.00 6.40 8.41
CA GLN A 126 -7.16 5.32 8.94
C GLN A 126 -7.51 5.02 10.40
N PRO A 127 -7.58 3.74 10.81
CA PRO A 127 -7.78 3.37 12.19
C PRO A 127 -6.55 3.77 13.03
N PRO A 128 -6.74 4.15 14.32
CA PRO A 128 -5.63 4.54 15.19
C PRO A 128 -4.77 3.36 15.66
N VAL A 129 -5.27 2.16 15.48
CA VAL A 129 -4.61 0.88 15.83
C VAL A 129 -4.72 -0.09 14.68
N TRP A 130 -3.84 -1.09 14.64
CA TRP A 130 -3.95 -2.15 13.66
C TRP A 130 -5.29 -2.89 13.81
N SER A 131 -5.89 -3.26 12.69
CA SER A 131 -7.15 -4.00 12.64
C SER A 131 -7.10 -4.99 11.50
N SER A 132 -7.61 -6.21 11.73
CA SER A 132 -7.84 -7.21 10.69
C SER A 132 -9.08 -6.93 9.85
N ASP A 133 -9.90 -5.94 10.25
CA ASP A 133 -11.13 -5.57 9.57
C ASP A 133 -10.81 -4.55 8.47
N PHE A 134 -10.50 -5.04 7.29
CA PHE A 134 -10.21 -4.24 6.11
C PHE A 134 -10.58 -4.95 4.81
N ARG A 135 -10.81 -4.17 3.75
CA ARG A 135 -11.13 -4.67 2.42
C ARG A 135 -9.86 -5.02 1.66
N ALA A 136 -9.58 -6.31 1.57
CA ALA A 136 -8.51 -6.86 0.74
C ALA A 136 -8.95 -7.02 -0.73
N LEU A 137 -8.00 -7.30 -1.62
CA LEU A 137 -8.28 -7.60 -3.02
C LEU A 137 -8.51 -9.10 -3.20
N SER A 138 -9.46 -9.48 -4.06
CA SER A 138 -9.53 -10.86 -4.49
C SER A 138 -8.42 -11.16 -5.51
N PRO A 139 -7.92 -12.42 -5.60
CA PRO A 139 -6.91 -12.80 -6.60
C PRO A 139 -7.34 -12.45 -8.03
N GLU A 140 -8.60 -12.68 -8.38
CA GLU A 140 -9.15 -12.37 -9.70
C GLU A 140 -9.15 -10.85 -9.99
N CYS A 141 -9.29 -10.03 -8.95
CA CYS A 141 -9.18 -8.58 -9.07
C CYS A 141 -7.74 -8.18 -9.43
N VAL A 142 -6.76 -8.79 -8.80
CA VAL A 142 -5.33 -8.56 -9.08
C VAL A 142 -4.97 -9.02 -10.50
N GLU A 143 -5.41 -10.20 -10.90
CA GLU A 143 -5.21 -10.73 -12.26
C GLU A 143 -5.83 -9.81 -13.31
N ALA A 144 -6.99 -9.24 -13.03
CA ALA A 144 -7.64 -8.31 -13.95
C ALA A 144 -6.86 -6.99 -14.09
N PHE A 145 -6.26 -6.47 -13.01
CA PHE A 145 -5.36 -5.32 -13.11
C PHE A 145 -4.13 -5.64 -13.98
N LEU A 146 -3.54 -6.82 -13.81
CA LEU A 146 -2.44 -7.30 -14.65
C LEU A 146 -2.83 -7.34 -16.13
N ALA A 147 -3.97 -7.95 -16.44
CA ALA A 147 -4.46 -8.06 -17.81
C ALA A 147 -4.73 -6.68 -18.46
N GLU A 148 -5.01 -5.65 -17.66
CA GLU A 148 -5.18 -4.27 -18.12
C GLU A 148 -3.84 -3.50 -18.23
N GLY A 149 -2.70 -4.11 -17.92
CA GLY A 149 -1.39 -3.48 -17.98
C GLY A 149 -1.06 -2.58 -16.79
N VAL A 150 -1.71 -2.79 -15.64
CA VAL A 150 -1.37 -2.10 -14.40
C VAL A 150 -0.06 -2.68 -13.84
N GLU A 151 0.90 -1.81 -13.52
CA GLU A 151 2.24 -2.15 -13.02
C GLU A 151 2.42 -1.85 -11.53
N LEU A 152 1.55 -1.02 -10.96
CA LEU A 152 1.57 -0.64 -9.55
C LEU A 152 0.14 -0.54 -9.03
N VAL A 153 -0.16 -1.30 -8.00
CA VAL A 153 -1.39 -1.16 -7.22
C VAL A 153 -1.04 -0.72 -5.82
N GLY A 154 -1.68 0.35 -5.34
CA GLY A 154 -1.59 0.80 -3.97
C GLY A 154 -2.93 0.69 -3.26
N VAL A 155 -2.88 0.39 -1.98
CA VAL A 155 -4.07 0.26 -1.11
C VAL A 155 -3.89 1.10 0.14
N ASP A 156 -5.00 1.51 0.77
CA ASP A 156 -5.02 2.24 2.03
C ASP A 156 -5.27 1.33 3.25
N VAL A 157 -4.94 0.04 3.10
CA VAL A 157 -5.12 -1.02 4.10
C VAL A 157 -3.79 -1.71 4.41
N PRO A 158 -3.70 -2.45 5.55
CA PRO A 158 -2.44 -3.07 5.97
C PRO A 158 -1.92 -4.18 5.05
N SER A 159 -2.78 -4.81 4.26
CA SER A 159 -2.42 -5.89 3.33
C SER A 159 -3.35 -5.89 2.13
N ILE A 160 -2.87 -6.40 1.01
CA ILE A 160 -3.70 -6.69 -0.17
C ILE A 160 -4.48 -7.99 -0.02
N ASP A 161 -4.01 -8.94 0.81
CA ASP A 161 -4.73 -10.15 1.18
C ASP A 161 -5.53 -9.96 2.47
N PRO A 162 -6.59 -10.76 2.68
CA PRO A 162 -7.25 -10.86 3.98
C PRO A 162 -6.26 -11.18 5.10
N ALA A 163 -6.53 -10.66 6.31
CA ALA A 163 -5.63 -10.82 7.45
C ALA A 163 -5.44 -12.28 7.91
N ASP A 164 -6.36 -13.16 7.55
CA ASP A 164 -6.36 -14.61 7.83
C ASP A 164 -5.89 -15.46 6.65
N SER A 165 -5.41 -14.84 5.56
CA SER A 165 -4.87 -15.57 4.42
C SER A 165 -3.51 -16.16 4.75
N GLU A 166 -3.40 -17.49 4.74
CA GLU A 166 -2.13 -18.21 4.91
C GLU A 166 -1.39 -18.39 3.57
N GLU A 167 -2.11 -18.39 2.45
CA GLU A 167 -1.56 -18.69 1.13
C GLU A 167 -1.06 -17.47 0.38
N LEU A 168 -1.38 -16.25 0.84
CA LEU A 168 -0.98 -14.97 0.23
C LEU A 168 -1.21 -14.96 -1.30
N LEU A 169 -2.39 -15.36 -1.73
CA LEU A 169 -2.71 -15.61 -3.16
C LEU A 169 -2.65 -14.34 -4.01
N ALA A 170 -3.10 -13.21 -3.47
CA ALA A 170 -3.02 -11.95 -4.20
C ALA A 170 -1.57 -11.51 -4.40
N PRO A 171 -0.64 -11.51 -3.39
CA PRO A 171 0.78 -11.27 -3.61
C PRO A 171 1.44 -12.23 -4.60
N VAL A 172 1.08 -13.51 -4.64
CA VAL A 172 1.60 -14.46 -5.65
C VAL A 172 1.25 -14.01 -7.06
N SER A 173 0.03 -13.53 -7.28
CA SER A 173 -0.37 -12.91 -8.54
C SER A 173 0.38 -11.59 -8.83
N TYR A 174 0.79 -10.88 -7.78
CA TYR A 174 1.53 -9.60 -7.83
C TYR A 174 2.97 -9.70 -8.35
N THR A 175 3.60 -10.86 -8.27
CA THR A 175 4.98 -11.01 -8.80
C THR A 175 5.07 -10.73 -10.29
N HIS A 176 3.97 -10.84 -10.98
CA HIS A 176 3.87 -10.45 -12.38
C HIS A 176 3.67 -8.92 -12.56
N LEU A 177 3.19 -8.19 -11.53
CA LEU A 177 3.04 -6.72 -11.55
C LEU A 177 4.33 -5.96 -11.25
N THR A 178 5.25 -6.58 -10.52
CA THR A 178 6.48 -5.93 -10.03
C THR A 178 7.76 -6.42 -10.68
N LEU A 179 7.71 -7.46 -11.51
CA LEU A 179 8.88 -7.99 -12.21
C LEU A 179 8.94 -7.49 -13.65
N PRO A 180 10.15 -7.15 -14.14
CA PRO A 180 10.39 -6.88 -15.56
C PRO A 180 10.27 -8.15 -16.39
#